data_59e6e0ec518a02447d3c2b62e92615cf
#
_entry.id   59e6e0ec518a02447d3c2b62e92615cf
#
_cell.length_a   1.000
_cell.length_b   1.000
_cell.length_c   1.000
_cell.angle_alpha   90.00
_cell.angle_beta   90.00
_cell.angle_gamma   90.00
#
_symmetry.space_group_name_H-M   'P 1'
#
loop_
_entity.id
_entity.type
_entity.pdbx_description
1 polymer ?
#
loop_
_entity_poly.entity_id
_entity_poly.type
_entity_poly.pdbx_seq_one_letter_code
_entity_poly.pdbx_strand_id
1 'polypeptide(L)'
;NSILEAYQVWTRLNQGAFVSGEEAQTVYQYLLVKKGHVARGFSDGKSLQNETSVDLDKLKTHHGLLIKGDWKQLHFPNDTKDYMQTLLERGDTLMEKSKIQLLTLHGSKGKECENVCLFTDYGTEGQDEFIYRSAYESPDAEHRLFFVGTTRAKENLHVMQPNSDYYYT
;
A
#
# COMPACT_ATOMS: atom_id res chain seq x y z
N ASN A 1 1.94 -1.10 0.81
CA ASN A 1 2.06 0.32 0.48
C ASN A 1 3.34 0.85 1.12
N SER A 2 4.35 1.14 0.32
CA SER A 2 5.69 1.52 0.79
C SER A 2 5.71 2.79 1.68
N ILE A 3 4.77 3.72 1.49
CA ILE A 3 4.67 4.94 2.33
C ILE A 3 4.22 4.59 3.75
N LEU A 4 3.18 3.77 3.89
CA LEU A 4 2.68 3.36 5.19
C LEU A 4 3.73 2.53 5.94
N GLU A 5 4.43 1.66 5.25
CA GLU A 5 5.53 0.87 5.80
C GLU A 5 6.68 1.77 6.28
N ALA A 6 7.10 2.75 5.47
CA ALA A 6 8.12 3.72 5.87
C ALA A 6 7.70 4.54 7.10
N TYR A 7 6.43 4.96 7.19
CA TYR A 7 5.86 5.63 8.36
C TYR A 7 5.93 4.75 9.61
N GLN A 8 5.53 3.48 9.50
CA GLN A 8 5.53 2.54 10.63
C GLN A 8 6.95 2.27 11.13
N VAL A 9 7.89 2.04 10.21
CA VAL A 9 9.31 1.84 10.54
C VAL A 9 9.89 3.10 11.19
N TRP A 10 9.62 4.29 10.63
CA TRP A 10 10.07 5.56 11.19
C TRP A 10 9.54 5.80 12.60
N THR A 11 8.27 5.50 12.83
CA THR A 11 7.64 5.63 14.16
C THR A 11 8.29 4.69 15.17
N ARG A 12 8.51 3.42 14.82
CA ARG A 12 9.20 2.43 15.65
C ARG A 12 10.63 2.87 16.00
N LEU A 13 11.39 3.34 15.02
CA LEU A 13 12.76 3.87 15.22
C LEU A 13 12.77 5.04 16.21
N ASN A 14 11.84 5.97 16.09
CA ASN A 14 11.74 7.11 17.01
C ASN A 14 11.24 6.75 18.40
N GLN A 15 10.63 5.58 18.58
CA GLN A 15 10.27 4.98 19.87
C GLN A 15 11.42 4.16 20.47
N GLY A 16 12.58 4.12 19.84
CA GLY A 16 13.76 3.38 20.31
C GLY A 16 13.77 1.90 19.92
N ALA A 17 12.92 1.47 18.99
CA ALA A 17 12.91 0.09 18.53
C ALA A 17 14.06 -0.18 17.55
N PHE A 18 14.50 -1.44 17.53
CA PHE A 18 15.38 -1.98 16.48
C PHE A 18 14.54 -2.44 15.29
N VAL A 19 15.07 -2.21 14.09
CA VAL A 19 14.47 -2.67 12.81
C VAL A 19 15.53 -3.37 11.96
N SER A 20 15.12 -4.16 10.99
CA SER A 20 16.08 -4.75 10.04
C SER A 20 16.62 -3.69 9.05
N GLY A 21 17.74 -3.99 8.40
CA GLY A 21 18.28 -3.13 7.36
C GLY A 21 17.31 -2.95 6.19
N GLU A 22 16.57 -3.99 5.81
CA GLU A 22 15.53 -3.92 4.78
C GLU A 22 14.39 -3.00 5.17
N GLU A 23 13.90 -3.10 6.41
CA GLU A 23 12.89 -2.17 6.94
C GLU A 23 13.42 -0.72 6.93
N ALA A 24 14.65 -0.49 7.43
CA ALA A 24 15.25 0.83 7.42
C ALA A 24 15.41 1.39 6.01
N GLN A 25 15.70 0.55 5.02
CA GLN A 25 15.84 0.95 3.62
C GLN A 25 14.54 1.53 3.04
N THR A 26 13.36 1.09 3.51
CA THR A 26 12.07 1.68 3.09
C THR A 26 11.96 3.15 3.48
N VAL A 27 12.53 3.54 4.63
CA VAL A 27 12.57 4.94 5.09
C VAL A 27 13.50 5.77 4.21
N TYR A 28 14.66 5.22 3.82
CA TYR A 28 15.66 5.92 3.01
C TYR A 28 15.13 6.33 1.62
N GLN A 29 14.14 5.64 1.08
CA GLN A 29 13.45 6.02 -0.16
C GLN A 29 12.77 7.40 -0.06
N TYR A 30 12.48 7.87 1.15
CA TYR A 30 11.81 9.13 1.42
C TYR A 30 12.72 10.18 2.08
N LEU A 31 14.04 9.96 2.05
CA LEU A 31 15.03 10.91 2.54
C LEU A 31 15.69 11.66 1.38
N LEU A 32 15.86 12.96 1.51
CA LEU A 32 16.47 13.82 0.50
C LEU A 32 17.74 14.49 1.02
N VAL A 33 18.84 14.29 0.32
CA VAL A 33 20.13 14.98 0.57
C VAL A 33 19.95 16.50 0.51
N LYS A 34 19.22 17.01 -0.50
CA LYS A 34 18.98 18.45 -0.69
C LYS A 34 18.24 19.11 0.47
N LYS A 35 17.46 18.34 1.22
CA LYS A 35 16.74 18.82 2.42
C LYS A 35 17.50 18.57 3.73
N GLY A 36 18.71 18.01 3.65
CA GLY A 36 19.47 17.69 4.84
C GLY A 36 18.92 16.52 5.65
N HIS A 37 18.17 15.59 5.04
CA HIS A 37 17.64 14.42 5.73
C HIS A 37 18.68 13.33 5.89
N VAL A 38 19.59 13.22 4.93
CA VAL A 38 20.62 12.19 4.88
C VAL A 38 21.90 12.76 4.24
N ALA A 39 23.05 12.30 4.69
CA ALA A 39 24.35 12.69 4.16
C ALA A 39 24.57 12.19 2.72
N ARG A 40 25.41 12.90 1.97
CA ARG A 40 25.79 12.49 0.60
C ARG A 40 26.42 11.10 0.63
N GLY A 41 26.04 10.24 -0.31
CA GLY A 41 26.55 8.88 -0.43
C GLY A 41 25.72 7.81 0.31
N PHE A 42 24.72 8.21 1.11
CA PHE A 42 23.87 7.29 1.87
C PHE A 42 22.38 7.26 1.43
N SER A 43 21.99 8.12 0.48
CA SER A 43 20.59 8.31 0.11
C SER A 43 19.91 7.11 -0.55
N ASP A 44 20.68 6.18 -1.11
CA ASP A 44 20.17 4.95 -1.75
C ASP A 44 19.94 3.79 -0.76
N GLY A 45 20.32 3.98 0.50
CA GLY A 45 20.17 2.96 1.55
C GLY A 45 20.99 1.69 1.34
N LYS A 46 21.93 1.66 0.36
CA LYS A 46 22.74 0.45 0.09
C LYS A 46 23.60 0.02 1.27
N SER A 47 24.03 0.98 2.08
CA SER A 47 24.80 0.69 3.30
C SER A 47 24.04 -0.17 4.32
N LEU A 48 22.71 -0.31 4.17
CA LEU A 48 21.84 -1.07 5.05
C LEU A 48 21.62 -2.53 4.62
N GLN A 49 22.03 -2.92 3.41
CA GLN A 49 21.72 -4.24 2.82
C GLN A 49 22.21 -5.43 3.65
N ASN A 50 23.30 -5.27 4.41
CA ASN A 50 23.89 -6.34 5.23
C ASN A 50 23.60 -6.18 6.72
N GLU A 51 22.75 -5.21 7.09
CA GLU A 51 22.42 -4.93 8.47
C GLU A 51 21.27 -5.80 8.94
N THR A 52 21.51 -6.64 9.90
CA THR A 52 20.47 -7.48 10.51
C THR A 52 19.60 -6.70 11.48
N SER A 53 20.18 -5.68 12.14
CA SER A 53 19.48 -4.86 13.11
C SER A 53 20.12 -3.48 13.23
N VAL A 54 19.29 -2.45 13.14
CA VAL A 54 19.69 -1.05 13.28
C VAL A 54 18.66 -0.30 14.13
N ASP A 55 19.16 0.66 14.89
CA ASP A 55 18.36 1.65 15.60
C ASP A 55 18.64 3.07 15.08
N LEU A 56 17.97 4.06 15.64
CA LEU A 56 18.10 5.44 15.19
C LEU A 56 19.54 5.99 15.37
N ASP A 57 20.25 5.57 16.43
CA ASP A 57 21.61 6.05 16.69
C ASP A 57 22.61 5.43 15.73
N LYS A 58 22.48 4.14 15.42
CA LYS A 58 23.29 3.47 14.41
C LYS A 58 23.05 4.07 13.01
N LEU A 59 21.80 4.39 12.68
CA LEU A 59 21.48 5.07 11.42
C LEU A 59 22.15 6.44 11.30
N LYS A 60 22.24 7.20 12.39
CA LYS A 60 22.93 8.49 12.41
C LYS A 60 24.44 8.36 12.30
N THR A 61 25.03 7.46 13.06
CA THR A 61 26.50 7.35 13.18
C THR A 61 27.13 6.64 12.00
N HIS A 62 26.47 5.65 11.40
CA HIS A 62 27.05 4.78 10.37
C HIS A 62 26.38 4.89 9.00
N HIS A 63 25.11 5.34 8.96
CA HIS A 63 24.32 5.35 7.72
C HIS A 63 23.87 6.74 7.30
N GLY A 64 24.46 7.79 7.89
CA GLY A 64 24.34 9.17 7.45
C GLY A 64 22.95 9.79 7.64
N LEU A 65 22.10 9.25 8.51
CA LEU A 65 20.81 9.85 8.85
C LEU A 65 21.03 11.17 9.63
N LEU A 66 20.39 12.26 9.22
CA LEU A 66 20.56 13.59 9.84
C LEU A 66 19.31 14.10 10.55
N ILE A 67 18.16 13.44 10.37
CA ILE A 67 16.89 13.84 10.98
C ILE A 67 16.43 12.84 12.04
N LYS A 68 15.47 13.28 12.87
CA LYS A 68 14.74 12.46 13.86
C LYS A 68 13.39 13.09 14.18
N GLY A 69 12.51 12.35 14.82
CA GLY A 69 11.24 12.87 15.35
C GLY A 69 10.11 12.79 14.32
N ASP A 70 9.49 13.93 14.02
CA ASP A 70 8.24 13.97 13.27
C ASP A 70 8.37 13.33 11.86
N TRP A 71 7.46 12.39 11.56
CA TRP A 71 7.36 11.72 10.27
C TRP A 71 7.07 12.67 9.10
N LYS A 72 6.52 13.87 9.37
CA LYS A 72 6.28 14.89 8.36
C LYS A 72 7.56 15.38 7.66
N GLN A 73 8.72 15.13 8.27
CA GLN A 73 10.01 15.41 7.66
C GLN A 73 10.31 14.46 6.47
N LEU A 74 9.73 13.26 6.47
CA LEU A 74 9.88 12.35 5.33
C LEU A 74 9.24 12.94 4.08
N HIS A 75 9.86 12.69 2.93
CA HIS A 75 9.42 13.24 1.64
C HIS A 75 8.28 12.40 1.04
N PHE A 76 7.14 12.40 1.70
CA PHE A 76 5.91 11.87 1.15
C PHE A 76 5.21 12.90 0.27
N PRO A 77 4.36 12.49 -0.71
CA PRO A 77 3.48 13.39 -1.43
C PRO A 77 2.56 14.19 -0.47
N ASN A 78 2.28 15.44 -0.80
CA ASN A 78 1.51 16.31 0.09
C ASN A 78 0.10 15.75 0.35
N ASP A 79 -0.61 15.33 -0.69
CA ASP A 79 -1.94 14.73 -0.56
C ASP A 79 -1.95 13.52 0.38
N THR A 80 -0.88 12.71 0.32
CA THR A 80 -0.71 11.56 1.23
C THR A 80 -0.47 12.03 2.66
N LYS A 81 0.35 13.07 2.87
CA LYS A 81 0.57 13.65 4.20
C LYS A 81 -0.71 14.19 4.81
N ASP A 82 -1.49 14.92 4.03
CA ASP A 82 -2.76 15.51 4.48
C ASP A 82 -3.78 14.42 4.83
N TYR A 83 -3.84 13.37 4.03
CA TYR A 83 -4.67 12.20 4.31
C TYR A 83 -4.24 11.48 5.60
N MET A 84 -2.95 11.17 5.75
CA MET A 84 -2.40 10.53 6.95
C MET A 84 -2.64 11.37 8.19
N GLN A 85 -2.44 12.68 8.09
CA GLN A 85 -2.71 13.62 9.18
C GLN A 85 -4.19 13.57 9.61
N THR A 86 -5.11 13.58 8.64
CA THR A 86 -6.55 13.49 8.91
C THR A 86 -6.92 12.20 9.63
N LEU A 87 -6.32 11.07 9.24
CA LEU A 87 -6.54 9.79 9.91
C LEU A 87 -6.03 9.82 11.36
N LEU A 88 -4.83 10.34 11.58
CA LEU A 88 -4.26 10.47 12.92
C LEU A 88 -5.10 11.37 13.84
N GLU A 89 -5.63 12.48 13.30
CA GLU A 89 -6.53 13.39 14.04
C GLU A 89 -7.87 12.72 14.40
N ARG A 90 -8.29 11.71 13.62
CA ARG A 90 -9.47 10.88 13.91
C ARG A 90 -9.19 9.72 14.89
N GLY A 91 -7.96 9.61 15.38
CA GLY A 91 -7.55 8.60 16.35
C GLY A 91 -7.03 7.29 15.72
N ASP A 92 -6.79 7.25 14.41
CA ASP A 92 -6.10 6.12 13.78
C ASP A 92 -4.59 6.19 14.13
N THR A 93 -3.99 5.05 14.40
CA THR A 93 -2.56 4.97 14.69
C THR A 93 -1.71 4.75 13.45
N LEU A 94 -2.30 4.32 12.34
CA LEU A 94 -1.65 3.86 11.11
C LEU A 94 -0.65 2.70 11.33
N MET A 95 -0.70 2.06 12.49
CA MET A 95 0.20 0.93 12.84
C MET A 95 -0.42 -0.42 12.54
N GLU A 96 -1.73 -0.49 12.42
CA GLU A 96 -2.46 -1.71 12.11
C GLU A 96 -2.66 -1.88 10.60
N LYS A 97 -2.81 -3.13 10.17
CA LYS A 97 -3.24 -3.42 8.80
C LYS A 97 -4.66 -2.91 8.60
N SER A 98 -4.91 -2.31 7.44
CA SER A 98 -6.26 -1.92 7.05
C SER A 98 -7.22 -3.11 7.17
N LYS A 99 -8.36 -2.89 7.83
CA LYS A 99 -9.44 -3.87 7.94
C LYS A 99 -10.17 -4.09 6.62
N ILE A 100 -10.11 -3.10 5.72
CA ILE A 100 -10.71 -3.15 4.39
C ILE A 100 -9.60 -3.16 3.35
N GLN A 101 -9.66 -4.10 2.42
CA GLN A 101 -8.76 -4.17 1.27
C GLN A 101 -9.56 -3.96 -0.02
N LEU A 102 -9.10 -3.02 -0.83
CA LEU A 102 -9.63 -2.82 -2.18
C LEU A 102 -8.73 -3.57 -3.17
N LEU A 103 -9.32 -4.45 -3.95
CA LEU A 103 -8.60 -5.29 -4.90
C LEU A 103 -9.36 -5.33 -6.22
N THR A 104 -8.63 -5.47 -7.32
CA THR A 104 -9.23 -5.94 -8.57
C THR A 104 -9.55 -7.42 -8.46
N LEU A 105 -10.47 -7.92 -9.29
CA LEU A 105 -10.79 -9.35 -9.33
C LEU A 105 -9.54 -10.21 -9.60
N HIS A 106 -8.68 -9.78 -10.52
CA HIS A 106 -7.39 -10.45 -10.77
C HIS A 106 -6.47 -10.40 -9.54
N GLY A 107 -6.40 -9.28 -8.85
CA GLY A 107 -5.59 -9.11 -7.64
C GLY A 107 -6.11 -9.89 -6.43
N SER A 108 -7.34 -10.37 -6.47
CA SER A 108 -7.94 -11.22 -5.43
C SER A 108 -7.59 -12.70 -5.54
N LYS A 109 -7.01 -13.12 -6.66
CA LYS A 109 -6.64 -14.53 -6.88
C LYS A 109 -5.69 -15.03 -5.78
N GLY A 110 -6.05 -16.15 -5.16
CA GLY A 110 -5.28 -16.75 -4.05
C GLY A 110 -5.47 -16.07 -2.70
N LYS A 111 -6.34 -15.05 -2.58
CA LYS A 111 -6.70 -14.43 -1.31
C LYS A 111 -8.11 -14.84 -0.93
N GLU A 112 -8.40 -14.83 0.36
CA GLU A 112 -9.72 -15.10 0.92
C GLU A 112 -10.01 -14.15 2.08
N CYS A 113 -11.27 -13.83 2.29
CA CYS A 113 -11.74 -12.97 3.37
C CYS A 113 -13.09 -13.49 3.90
N GLU A 114 -13.38 -13.23 5.17
CA GLU A 114 -14.66 -13.62 5.77
C GLU A 114 -15.84 -12.93 5.06
N ASN A 115 -15.70 -11.63 4.81
CA ASN A 115 -16.73 -10.83 4.15
C ASN A 115 -16.17 -10.21 2.86
N VAL A 116 -16.86 -10.38 1.75
CA VAL A 116 -16.50 -9.84 0.44
C VAL A 116 -17.66 -9.01 -0.11
N CYS A 117 -17.38 -7.77 -0.49
CA CYS A 117 -18.27 -6.94 -1.29
C CYS A 117 -17.78 -6.98 -2.74
N LEU A 118 -18.57 -7.59 -3.61
CA LEU A 118 -18.27 -7.71 -5.04
C LEU A 118 -19.04 -6.66 -5.82
N PHE A 119 -18.32 -5.75 -6.48
CA PHE A 119 -18.90 -4.81 -7.42
C PHE A 119 -18.91 -5.42 -8.81
N THR A 120 -20.04 -5.37 -9.49
CA THR A 120 -20.23 -5.97 -10.81
C THR A 120 -20.00 -4.98 -11.96
N ASP A 121 -19.82 -3.69 -11.64
CA ASP A 121 -19.53 -2.67 -12.64
C ASP A 121 -18.18 -2.90 -13.32
N TYR A 122 -18.12 -2.70 -14.63
CA TYR A 122 -16.88 -2.67 -15.38
C TYR A 122 -16.22 -1.28 -15.23
N GLY A 123 -14.89 -1.27 -15.05
CA GLY A 123 -14.12 -0.03 -15.12
C GLY A 123 -14.11 0.56 -16.53
N THR A 124 -13.70 1.83 -16.67
CA THR A 124 -13.70 2.57 -17.95
C THR A 124 -12.94 1.83 -19.07
N GLU A 125 -11.78 1.25 -18.74
CA GLU A 125 -11.00 0.43 -19.68
C GLU A 125 -11.72 -0.89 -20.00
N GLY A 126 -12.44 -1.47 -19.03
CA GLY A 126 -13.23 -2.69 -19.20
C GLY A 126 -14.52 -2.48 -20.02
N GLN A 127 -15.05 -1.26 -20.06
CA GLN A 127 -16.26 -0.96 -20.84
C GLN A 127 -15.98 -1.06 -22.36
N ASP A 128 -14.89 -0.49 -22.83
CA ASP A 128 -14.49 -0.58 -24.23
C ASP A 128 -14.17 -2.02 -24.61
N GLU A 129 -13.50 -2.76 -23.75
CA GLU A 129 -13.18 -4.16 -23.95
C GLU A 129 -14.44 -5.04 -23.91
N PHE A 130 -15.41 -4.74 -23.03
CA PHE A 130 -16.70 -5.42 -22.96
C PHE A 130 -17.51 -5.22 -24.24
N ILE A 131 -17.61 -3.98 -24.75
CA ILE A 131 -18.32 -3.68 -26.00
C ILE A 131 -17.69 -4.42 -27.18
N TYR A 132 -16.36 -4.48 -27.23
CA TYR A 132 -15.64 -5.18 -28.28
C TYR A 132 -15.80 -6.71 -28.15
N ARG A 133 -15.62 -7.27 -26.97
CA ARG A 133 -15.68 -8.71 -26.69
C ARG A 133 -17.09 -9.28 -26.81
N SER A 134 -18.10 -8.57 -26.34
CA SER A 134 -19.50 -9.01 -26.47
C SER A 134 -19.93 -9.19 -27.93
N ALA A 135 -19.24 -8.51 -28.86
CA ALA A 135 -19.48 -8.64 -30.28
C ALA A 135 -18.70 -9.77 -30.95
N TYR A 136 -17.57 -10.23 -30.38
CA TYR A 136 -16.61 -11.10 -31.09
C TYR A 136 -16.06 -12.28 -30.27
N GLU A 137 -16.20 -12.32 -28.95
CA GLU A 137 -15.62 -13.37 -28.10
C GLU A 137 -16.65 -14.01 -27.14
N SER A 138 -16.32 -15.23 -26.68
CA SER A 138 -17.11 -15.94 -25.68
C SER A 138 -17.05 -15.26 -24.31
N PRO A 139 -18.17 -15.14 -23.60
CA PRO A 139 -18.21 -14.56 -22.23
C PRO A 139 -17.50 -15.41 -21.16
N ASP A 140 -16.92 -16.55 -21.52
CA ASP A 140 -16.30 -17.51 -20.60
C ASP A 140 -15.18 -16.90 -19.74
N ALA A 141 -14.39 -15.98 -20.28
CA ALA A 141 -13.28 -15.36 -19.55
C ALA A 141 -13.81 -14.47 -18.40
N GLU A 142 -14.89 -13.75 -18.66
CA GLU A 142 -15.54 -12.88 -17.68
C GLU A 142 -16.26 -13.70 -16.61
N HIS A 143 -16.99 -14.74 -17.01
CA HIS A 143 -17.62 -15.68 -16.08
C HIS A 143 -16.59 -16.28 -15.12
N ARG A 144 -15.41 -16.69 -15.62
CA ARG A 144 -14.32 -17.19 -14.76
C ARG A 144 -13.79 -16.13 -13.82
N LEU A 145 -13.68 -14.88 -14.26
CA LEU A 145 -13.18 -13.78 -13.45
C LEU A 145 -14.13 -13.48 -12.29
N PHE A 146 -15.43 -13.35 -12.57
CA PHE A 146 -16.43 -13.12 -11.53
C PHE A 146 -16.59 -14.35 -10.63
N PHE A 147 -16.48 -15.57 -11.16
CA PHE A 147 -16.42 -16.78 -10.34
C PHE A 147 -15.26 -16.76 -9.35
N VAL A 148 -14.06 -16.28 -9.77
CA VAL A 148 -12.95 -16.09 -8.84
C VAL A 148 -13.33 -15.10 -7.74
N GLY A 149 -13.96 -13.98 -8.07
CA GLY A 149 -14.39 -12.97 -7.09
C GLY A 149 -15.40 -13.54 -6.07
N THR A 150 -16.41 -14.26 -6.53
CA THR A 150 -17.43 -14.86 -5.66
C THR A 150 -16.86 -15.89 -4.71
N THR A 151 -15.88 -16.68 -5.17
CA THR A 151 -15.24 -17.73 -4.35
C THR A 151 -14.20 -17.20 -3.35
N ARG A 152 -14.03 -15.88 -3.24
CA ARG A 152 -13.12 -15.27 -2.23
C ARG A 152 -13.77 -15.12 -0.86
N ALA A 153 -15.09 -15.15 -0.77
CA ALA A 153 -15.81 -15.07 0.50
C ALA A 153 -15.78 -16.40 1.23
N LYS A 154 -15.41 -16.37 2.51
CA LYS A 154 -15.50 -17.53 3.41
C LYS A 154 -16.84 -17.64 4.09
N GLU A 155 -17.43 -16.50 4.46
CA GLU A 155 -18.69 -16.45 5.22
C GLU A 155 -19.77 -15.69 4.46
N ASN A 156 -19.52 -14.43 4.12
CA ASN A 156 -20.52 -13.57 3.51
C ASN A 156 -20.05 -12.96 2.20
N LEU A 157 -20.83 -13.16 1.16
CA LEU A 157 -20.68 -12.49 -0.14
C LEU A 157 -21.82 -11.48 -0.31
N HIS A 158 -21.46 -10.22 -0.48
CA HIS A 158 -22.38 -9.13 -0.81
C HIS A 158 -22.13 -8.73 -2.26
N VAL A 159 -23.04 -9.10 -3.15
CA VAL A 159 -23.02 -8.62 -4.53
C VAL A 159 -23.69 -7.26 -4.56
N MET A 160 -22.93 -6.24 -4.95
CA MET A 160 -23.39 -4.86 -4.94
C MET A 160 -24.21 -4.59 -6.20
N GLN A 161 -25.29 -3.81 -6.04
CA GLN A 161 -26.07 -3.37 -7.19
C GLN A 161 -25.19 -2.51 -8.10
N PRO A 162 -25.20 -2.76 -9.43
CA PRO A 162 -24.43 -1.97 -10.36
C PRO A 162 -24.87 -0.50 -10.37
N ASN A 163 -23.93 0.39 -10.57
CA ASN A 163 -24.15 1.84 -10.68
C ASN A 163 -23.96 2.36 -12.10
N SER A 164 -23.62 1.49 -13.04
CA SER A 164 -23.45 1.80 -14.46
C SER A 164 -24.32 0.91 -15.34
N ASP A 165 -24.48 1.26 -16.62
CA ASP A 165 -25.15 0.43 -17.62
C ASP A 165 -24.26 -0.73 -18.10
N TYR A 166 -22.99 -0.75 -17.71
CA TYR A 166 -21.99 -1.75 -18.08
C TYR A 166 -21.63 -2.57 -16.84
N TYR A 167 -22.26 -3.72 -16.71
CA TYR A 167 -22.05 -4.62 -15.57
C TYR A 167 -22.20 -6.08 -15.95
N TYR A 168 -21.63 -6.93 -15.15
CA TYR A 168 -21.75 -8.38 -15.26
C TYR A 168 -23.10 -8.84 -14.69
N THR A 169 -23.83 -9.65 -15.47
CA THR A 169 -25.14 -10.23 -15.14
C THR A 169 -25.06 -11.73 -14.88
#